data_cd055de7e509723874f85c0915035450
#
_entry.id   cd055de7e509723874f85c0915035450
#
_cell.length_a   1.000
_cell.length_b   1.000
_cell.length_c   1.000
_cell.angle_alpha   90.00
_cell.angle_beta   90.00
_cell.angle_gamma   90.00
#
_symmetry.space_group_name_H-M   'P 1'
#
loop_
_entity.id
_entity.type
_entity.pdbx_description
1 polymer ?
#
loop_
_entity_poly.entity_id
_entity_poly.type
_entity_poly.pdbx_seq_one_letter_code
_entity_poly.pdbx_strand_id
1 'polypeptide(L)'
;MGEFIHTNFLVKVNLSNYLKIKNKIPSNVNILAVSKGFKSQEIKTIQNIGQNDFGESKVQEAYEKQLLLKDLKQIKWHFIGRIQSNKIRKIVQNFKYIHSVDSFEK
;
A
#
# COMPACT_ATOMS: atom_id res chain seq x y z
N MET A 1 15.23 -0.44 -0.87
CA MET A 1 14.01 -0.01 -1.35
C MET A 1 13.85 -0.19 -2.82
N GLY A 2 14.83 0.06 -3.57
CA GLY A 2 14.71 -0.03 -4.99
C GLY A 2 14.24 -1.38 -5.48
N GLU A 3 14.76 -2.43 -4.90
CA GLU A 3 14.37 -3.71 -5.42
C GLU A 3 12.93 -4.04 -5.12
N PHE A 4 12.35 -3.40 -4.12
CA PHE A 4 10.96 -3.64 -3.83
C PHE A 4 10.10 -3.19 -5.00
N ILE A 5 10.47 -2.08 -5.62
CA ILE A 5 9.73 -1.59 -6.75
C ILE A 5 9.91 -2.48 -7.96
N HIS A 6 11.10 -3.02 -8.15
CA HIS A 6 11.37 -3.82 -9.32
C HIS A 6 10.61 -5.13 -9.33
N THR A 7 10.29 -5.67 -8.18
CA THR A 7 9.67 -6.98 -8.14
C THR A 7 8.22 -6.95 -7.78
N ASN A 8 7.65 -5.77 -7.58
CA ASN A 8 6.29 -5.67 -7.13
C ASN A 8 5.30 -5.56 -8.25
N PHE A 9 4.14 -6.13 -7.99
CA PHE A 9 2.99 -5.87 -8.82
C PHE A 9 2.10 -4.93 -8.05
N LEU A 10 1.68 -3.87 -8.69
CA LEU A 10 0.69 -2.98 -8.11
C LEU A 10 -0.66 -3.50 -8.51
N VAL A 11 -1.43 -3.90 -7.51
CA VAL A 11 -2.72 -4.51 -7.77
C VAL A 11 -3.81 -3.72 -7.09
N LYS A 12 -4.73 -3.22 -7.88
CA LYS A 12 -5.91 -2.61 -7.35
C LYS A 12 -6.94 -3.70 -7.31
N VAL A 13 -7.20 -4.24 -6.14
CA VAL A 13 -7.88 -5.50 -6.07
C VAL A 13 -9.17 -5.49 -5.36
N ASN A 14 -10.01 -6.38 -5.78
CA ASN A 14 -10.93 -7.01 -4.87
C ASN A 14 -10.31 -8.35 -4.54
N LEU A 15 -10.91 -9.09 -3.67
CA LEU A 15 -10.34 -10.33 -3.19
C LEU A 15 -10.13 -11.34 -4.32
N SER A 16 -11.08 -11.43 -5.21
CA SER A 16 -11.01 -12.40 -6.30
C SER A 16 -9.82 -12.11 -7.19
N ASN A 17 -9.62 -10.85 -7.58
CA ASN A 17 -8.48 -10.50 -8.42
C ASN A 17 -7.17 -10.72 -7.71
N TYR A 18 -7.11 -10.42 -6.44
CA TYR A 18 -5.90 -10.63 -5.67
C TYR A 18 -5.49 -12.09 -5.70
N LEU A 19 -6.44 -12.99 -5.47
CA LEU A 19 -6.13 -14.41 -5.44
C LEU A 19 -5.67 -14.91 -6.80
N LYS A 20 -6.29 -14.45 -7.87
CA LYS A 20 -5.88 -14.85 -9.19
C LYS A 20 -4.47 -14.43 -9.49
N ILE A 21 -4.12 -13.21 -9.13
CA ILE A 21 -2.81 -12.69 -9.40
C ILE A 21 -1.77 -13.41 -8.55
N LYS A 22 -2.09 -13.61 -7.28
CA LYS A 22 -1.16 -14.25 -6.37
C LYS A 22 -0.81 -15.65 -6.85
N ASN A 23 -1.78 -16.35 -7.42
CA ASN A 23 -1.54 -17.70 -7.91
C ASN A 23 -0.67 -17.75 -9.16
N LYS A 24 -0.62 -16.66 -9.90
CA LYS A 24 0.14 -16.62 -11.15
C LYS A 24 1.53 -16.04 -11.00
N ILE A 25 1.82 -15.43 -9.87
CA ILE A 25 3.09 -14.77 -9.67
C ILE A 25 4.06 -15.69 -8.95
N PRO A 26 5.32 -15.74 -9.36
CA PRO A 26 6.31 -16.54 -8.65
C PRO A 26 6.43 -16.09 -7.19
N SER A 27 6.76 -17.00 -6.32
CA SER A 27 6.81 -16.70 -4.90
C SER A 27 7.85 -15.66 -4.52
N ASN A 28 8.84 -15.44 -5.39
CA ASN A 28 9.86 -14.44 -5.10
C ASN A 28 9.45 -13.03 -5.55
N VAL A 29 8.26 -12.85 -6.06
CA VAL A 29 7.77 -11.55 -6.46
C VAL A 29 6.80 -11.06 -5.41
N ASN A 30 7.00 -9.85 -4.93
CA ASN A 30 6.12 -9.27 -3.93
C ASN A 30 4.96 -8.54 -4.59
N ILE A 31 3.84 -8.55 -3.93
CA ILE A 31 2.67 -7.83 -4.39
C ILE A 31 2.48 -6.61 -3.51
N LEU A 32 2.33 -5.46 -4.13
CA LEU A 32 1.92 -4.26 -3.42
C LEU A 32 0.47 -4.00 -3.79
N ALA A 33 -0.42 -4.21 -2.85
CA ALA A 33 -1.85 -4.08 -3.10
C ALA A 33 -2.26 -2.63 -2.98
N VAL A 34 -2.80 -2.07 -4.05
CA VAL A 34 -3.25 -0.69 -4.03
C VAL A 34 -4.60 -0.64 -3.36
N SER A 35 -4.67 -0.02 -2.21
CA SER A 35 -5.84 -0.05 -1.36
C SER A 35 -6.66 1.24 -1.38
N LYS A 36 -6.31 2.20 -2.22
CA LYS A 36 -7.09 3.41 -2.28
C LYS A 36 -8.51 3.07 -2.68
N GLY A 37 -9.46 3.69 -2.04
CA GLY A 37 -10.86 3.41 -2.30
C GLY A 37 -11.40 2.18 -1.60
N PHE A 38 -10.53 1.39 -0.96
CA PHE A 38 -10.99 0.23 -0.23
C PHE A 38 -11.31 0.65 1.19
N LYS A 39 -12.28 0.00 1.77
CA LYS A 39 -12.60 0.24 3.16
C LYS A 39 -11.69 -0.59 4.03
N SER A 40 -11.57 -0.22 5.28
CA SER A 40 -10.69 -0.93 6.21
C SER A 40 -11.05 -2.40 6.32
N GLN A 41 -12.32 -2.74 6.22
CA GLN A 41 -12.72 -4.14 6.32
C GLN A 41 -12.19 -4.96 5.14
N GLU A 42 -12.15 -4.37 3.96
CA GLU A 42 -11.62 -5.06 2.80
C GLU A 42 -10.12 -5.28 2.93
N ILE A 43 -9.42 -4.29 3.46
CA ILE A 43 -7.99 -4.42 3.69
C ILE A 43 -7.73 -5.51 4.72
N LYS A 44 -8.55 -5.56 5.76
CA LYS A 44 -8.40 -6.55 6.79
C LYS A 44 -8.57 -7.96 6.22
N THR A 45 -9.54 -8.14 5.34
CA THR A 45 -9.78 -9.43 4.72
C THR A 45 -8.58 -9.88 3.90
N ILE A 46 -8.03 -8.98 3.11
CA ILE A 46 -6.89 -9.31 2.26
C ILE A 46 -5.63 -9.53 3.11
N GLN A 47 -5.47 -8.74 4.16
CA GLN A 47 -4.33 -8.91 5.05
C GLN A 47 -4.40 -10.27 5.73
N ASN A 48 -5.59 -10.71 6.06
CA ASN A 48 -5.75 -11.97 6.76
C ASN A 48 -5.30 -13.17 5.94
N ILE A 49 -5.23 -13.07 4.65
CA ILE A 49 -4.72 -14.14 3.81
C ILE A 49 -3.25 -13.94 3.43
N GLY A 50 -2.59 -13.05 4.13
CA GLY A 50 -1.14 -12.94 4.02
C GLY A 50 -0.59 -11.69 3.35
N GLN A 51 -1.45 -10.81 2.87
CA GLN A 51 -0.96 -9.61 2.19
C GLN A 51 -0.71 -8.52 3.22
N ASN A 52 0.53 -8.08 3.33
CA ASN A 52 0.88 -7.07 4.31
C ASN A 52 1.29 -5.73 3.70
N ASP A 53 1.57 -5.68 2.43
CA ASP A 53 2.04 -4.46 1.78
C ASP A 53 0.89 -3.79 1.05
N PHE A 54 0.51 -2.60 1.51
CA PHE A 54 -0.61 -1.87 0.93
C PHE A 54 -0.17 -0.48 0.50
N GLY A 55 -0.66 -0.03 -0.64
CA GLY A 55 -0.29 1.26 -1.20
C GLY A 55 -1.43 2.24 -1.20
N GLU A 56 -1.18 3.43 -0.66
CA GLU A 56 -2.16 4.50 -0.61
C GLU A 56 -1.59 5.75 -1.23
N SER A 57 -2.44 6.55 -1.84
CA SER A 57 -1.98 7.75 -2.50
C SER A 57 -2.51 9.04 -1.88
N LYS A 58 -3.41 8.94 -0.91
CA LYS A 58 -3.96 10.11 -0.26
C LYS A 58 -3.75 10.01 1.24
N VAL A 59 -3.07 11.00 1.78
CA VAL A 59 -2.61 10.96 3.17
C VAL A 59 -3.78 10.85 4.15
N GLN A 60 -4.81 11.66 3.94
CA GLN A 60 -5.91 11.67 4.90
C GLN A 60 -6.70 10.35 4.89
N GLU A 61 -6.97 9.84 3.70
CA GLU A 61 -7.66 8.57 3.59
C GLU A 61 -6.84 7.45 4.21
N ALA A 62 -5.55 7.45 3.96
CA ALA A 62 -4.67 6.45 4.52
C ALA A 62 -4.62 6.53 6.04
N TYR A 63 -4.56 7.73 6.56
CA TYR A 63 -4.47 7.91 8.01
C TYR A 63 -5.68 7.33 8.70
N GLU A 64 -6.86 7.54 8.14
CA GLU A 64 -8.08 6.99 8.73
C GLU A 64 -8.06 5.46 8.72
N LYS A 65 -7.58 4.87 7.64
CA LYS A 65 -7.46 3.43 7.58
C LYS A 65 -6.43 2.91 8.58
N GLN A 66 -5.32 3.62 8.70
CA GLN A 66 -4.27 3.22 9.61
C GLN A 66 -4.76 3.23 11.06
N LEU A 67 -5.60 4.19 11.41
CA LEU A 67 -6.16 4.22 12.75
C LEU A 67 -7.08 3.04 12.99
N LEU A 68 -7.92 2.72 12.01
CA LEU A 68 -8.85 1.61 12.17
C LEU A 68 -8.16 0.26 12.16
N LEU A 69 -7.00 0.19 11.56
CA LEU A 69 -6.28 -1.07 11.40
C LEU A 69 -5.03 -1.14 12.26
N LYS A 70 -4.94 -0.30 13.27
CA LYS A 70 -3.72 -0.19 14.06
C LYS A 70 -3.33 -1.47 14.77
N ASP A 71 -4.27 -2.38 14.97
CA ASP A 71 -3.96 -3.63 15.62
C ASP A 71 -3.29 -4.61 14.66
N LEU A 72 -3.34 -4.35 13.39
CA LEU A 72 -2.72 -5.23 12.40
C LEU A 72 -1.31 -4.73 12.14
N LYS A 73 -0.43 -5.06 13.03
CA LYS A 73 0.92 -4.47 13.03
C LYS A 73 1.81 -4.99 11.92
N GLN A 74 1.41 -6.05 11.25
CA GLN A 74 2.18 -6.56 10.13
C GLN A 74 2.01 -5.74 8.87
N ILE A 75 0.98 -4.89 8.80
CA ILE A 75 0.76 -4.11 7.60
C ILE A 75 1.89 -3.12 7.40
N LYS A 76 2.43 -3.11 6.19
CA LYS A 76 3.45 -2.16 5.80
C LYS A 76 2.80 -1.19 4.84
N TRP A 77 2.70 0.06 5.26
CA TRP A 77 2.03 1.07 4.47
C TRP A 77 3.02 1.75 3.54
N HIS A 78 2.66 1.79 2.27
CA HIS A 78 3.50 2.40 1.23
C HIS A 78 2.77 3.62 0.70
N PHE A 79 3.46 4.73 0.58
CA PHE A 79 2.87 5.91 -0.04
C PHE A 79 3.25 5.90 -1.51
N ILE A 80 2.25 5.89 -2.37
CA ILE A 80 2.47 5.82 -3.81
C ILE A 80 1.87 7.01 -4.53
N GLY A 81 1.58 8.07 -3.81
CA GLY A 81 0.99 9.26 -4.41
C GLY A 81 1.99 10.36 -4.62
N ARG A 82 1.48 11.50 -5.03
CA ARG A 82 2.32 12.67 -5.24
C ARG A 82 2.59 13.32 -3.90
N ILE A 83 3.82 13.71 -3.66
CA ILE A 83 4.20 14.34 -2.40
C ILE A 83 3.95 15.84 -2.49
N GLN A 84 3.12 16.34 -1.59
CA GLN A 84 2.92 17.77 -1.43
C GLN A 84 3.76 18.19 -0.26
N SER A 85 4.47 19.32 -0.39
CA SER A 85 5.43 19.72 0.62
C SER A 85 4.80 19.90 2.00
N ASN A 86 3.58 20.36 2.06
CA ASN A 86 2.93 20.56 3.36
C ASN A 86 2.47 19.24 3.99
N LYS A 87 2.64 18.12 3.30
CA LYS A 87 2.25 16.83 3.83
C LYS A 87 3.44 15.93 4.15
N ILE A 88 4.65 16.39 3.88
CA ILE A 88 5.82 15.55 4.02
C ILE A 88 5.93 14.95 5.41
N ARG A 89 5.70 15.74 6.44
CA ARG A 89 5.84 15.23 7.80
C ARG A 89 4.87 14.10 8.08
N LYS A 90 3.62 14.26 7.67
CA LYS A 90 2.64 13.19 7.88
C LYS A 90 2.99 11.95 7.09
N ILE A 91 3.50 12.11 5.88
CA ILE A 91 3.87 10.98 5.06
C ILE A 91 5.01 10.20 5.73
N VAL A 92 6.03 10.91 6.17
CA VAL A 92 7.16 10.24 6.80
C VAL A 92 6.76 9.54 8.08
N GLN A 93 5.85 10.12 8.85
CA GLN A 93 5.46 9.55 10.12
C GLN A 93 4.58 8.31 9.97
N ASN A 94 3.82 8.24 8.90
CA ASN A 94 2.77 7.23 8.79
C ASN A 94 3.01 6.16 7.73
N PHE A 95 4.06 6.28 6.96
CA PHE A 95 4.33 5.31 5.90
C PHE A 95 5.73 4.75 6.06
N LYS A 96 5.84 3.45 5.91
CA LYS A 96 7.13 2.80 6.01
C LYS A 96 7.93 2.96 4.72
N TYR A 97 7.26 2.97 3.58
CA TYR A 97 7.91 3.09 2.30
C TYR A 97 7.28 4.20 1.49
N ILE A 98 8.08 4.96 0.79
CA ILE A 98 7.60 6.06 -0.04
C ILE A 98 8.12 5.86 -1.45
N HIS A 99 7.19 5.74 -2.40
CA HIS A 99 7.52 5.53 -3.79
C HIS A 99 6.96 6.68 -4.58
N SER A 100 7.74 7.69 -4.79
CA SER A 100 7.20 8.86 -5.40
C SER A 100 8.10 9.32 -6.47
N VAL A 101 8.00 8.72 -7.56
CA VAL A 101 8.89 8.91 -8.62
C VAL A 101 8.81 10.21 -9.31
N ASP A 102 7.64 10.67 -9.62
CA ASP A 102 7.51 11.90 -10.32
C ASP A 102 7.13 12.96 -9.49
N SER A 103 7.36 12.88 -8.26
CA SER A 103 6.71 13.71 -7.36
C SER A 103 7.19 15.05 -7.24
N PHE A 104 8.34 15.31 -7.64
CA PHE A 104 8.80 16.64 -7.46
C PHE A 104 8.71 17.44 -8.68
N GLU A 105 7.69 17.35 -9.37
CA GLU A 105 7.44 18.11 -10.39
C GLU A 105 7.32 19.33 -9.99
N LYS A 106 7.67 20.20 -10.48
CA LYS A 106 7.73 21.51 -10.02
C LYS A 106 6.55 22.25 -10.12
#